data_4d9f7af109b95ee82b4f79376bba1eb4
#
_entry.id   4d9f7af109b95ee82b4f79376bba1eb4
#
_cell.length_a   1.000
_cell.length_b   1.000
_cell.length_c   1.000
_cell.angle_alpha   90.00
_cell.angle_beta   90.00
_cell.angle_gamma   90.00
#
_symmetry.space_group_name_H-M   'P 1'
#
loop_
_entity.id
_entity.type
_entity.pdbx_description
1 polymer ?
#
loop_
_entity_poly.entity_id
_entity_poly.type
_entity_poly.pdbx_seq_one_letter_code
_entity_poly.pdbx_strand_id
1 'polypeptide(L)'
;MIESVNTDTAGEWLARLERFVETRSDDMATFLGLQEFIKKLAQAQPDILLSWMPKLSDRLANWLPGMLHGLWEAGHGAAIDPLIEAWVGENRHLSSIAYYFQFAEAFRLDLLLAITNNGLAANDELILHNVAVAAARQSAKHPQGLFDEIFLPAAQALSARTIFSWVGGMFNWDQLSLLKGLSPEQVVRLLALMVDLPRLGMNGEAMLAVIAGEHVQAVIDLIGQRFLHERETGDFRYEDLPHGLHYLQKPLAAAPVKIVAAARQWFDRDPSFSQFRGGRLIAQLFPNLKDPLYPLLYSQVEQGREGIDFVLSVLRAYEGEKFLHPLLRAIVSILPADDELLRIVEIVIDTSGVLVGEYGSVEAQEARKTLVAEWESDENEAVRAFAASFVKSADNQLAMERRRADRSVALRKIDYDG
;
A
#
# COMPACT_ATOMS: atom_id res chain seq x y z
N MET A 1 25.87 21.15 -30.85
CA MET A 1 24.86 22.06 -30.23
C MET A 1 25.43 22.78 -29.00
N ILE A 2 26.01 22.09 -28.00
CA ILE A 2 26.62 22.78 -26.83
C ILE A 2 27.74 23.68 -27.22
N GLU A 3 28.63 23.27 -28.14
CA GLU A 3 29.75 24.06 -28.64
C GLU A 3 29.32 25.34 -29.40
N SER A 4 28.07 25.40 -29.88
CA SER A 4 27.55 26.61 -30.53
C SER A 4 27.02 27.64 -29.53
N VAL A 5 27.02 27.33 -28.24
CA VAL A 5 26.68 28.28 -27.17
C VAL A 5 27.98 28.85 -26.63
N ASN A 6 28.25 30.10 -26.99
CA ASN A 6 29.43 30.84 -26.58
C ASN A 6 29.06 32.27 -26.22
N THR A 7 29.99 33.08 -25.80
CA THR A 7 29.76 34.44 -25.33
C THR A 7 28.97 35.31 -26.33
N ASP A 8 29.29 35.15 -27.66
CA ASP A 8 28.65 35.93 -28.70
C ASP A 8 27.20 35.52 -28.97
N THR A 9 26.89 34.24 -28.80
CA THR A 9 25.58 33.65 -29.07
C THR A 9 24.74 33.47 -27.82
N ALA A 10 25.27 33.73 -26.62
CA ALA A 10 24.63 33.47 -25.34
C ALA A 10 23.21 34.09 -25.22
N GLY A 11 23.04 35.37 -25.65
CA GLY A 11 21.76 36.05 -25.63
C GLY A 11 20.72 35.44 -26.57
N GLU A 12 21.16 34.98 -27.76
CA GLU A 12 20.28 34.31 -28.72
C GLU A 12 19.81 32.94 -28.20
N TRP A 13 20.73 32.21 -27.55
CA TRP A 13 20.42 30.92 -26.96
C TRP A 13 19.47 31.02 -25.78
N LEU A 14 19.66 32.00 -24.88
CA LEU A 14 18.72 32.27 -23.81
C LEU A 14 17.30 32.55 -24.36
N ALA A 15 17.21 33.46 -25.32
CA ALA A 15 15.94 33.83 -25.97
C ALA A 15 15.31 32.61 -26.70
N ARG A 16 16.12 31.69 -27.23
CA ARG A 16 15.65 30.43 -27.84
C ARG A 16 15.11 29.46 -26.80
N LEU A 17 15.79 29.29 -25.68
CA LEU A 17 15.33 28.43 -24.57
C LEU A 17 14.03 28.98 -23.96
N GLU A 18 13.96 30.30 -23.72
CA GLU A 18 12.73 30.95 -23.21
C GLU A 18 11.54 30.69 -24.15
N ARG A 19 11.70 30.85 -25.46
CA ARG A 19 10.65 30.51 -26.44
C ARG A 19 10.30 29.02 -26.46
N PHE A 20 11.30 28.16 -26.27
CA PHE A 20 11.10 26.70 -26.28
C PHE A 20 10.23 26.26 -25.09
N VAL A 21 10.50 26.80 -23.88
CA VAL A 21 9.73 26.45 -22.68
C VAL A 21 8.35 27.14 -22.59
N GLU A 22 8.03 28.06 -23.55
CA GLU A 22 6.67 28.60 -23.73
C GLU A 22 5.72 27.58 -24.35
N THR A 23 6.24 26.54 -25.00
CA THR A 23 5.42 25.48 -25.62
C THR A 23 4.55 24.81 -24.57
N ARG A 24 3.23 24.89 -24.75
CA ARG A 24 2.25 24.21 -23.89
C ARG A 24 2.01 22.81 -24.46
N SER A 25 2.23 21.81 -23.63
CA SER A 25 1.95 20.42 -23.98
C SER A 25 1.67 19.63 -22.70
N ASP A 26 0.74 18.71 -22.77
CA ASP A 26 0.44 17.69 -21.78
C ASP A 26 1.24 16.39 -22.03
N ASP A 27 1.93 16.32 -23.18
CA ASP A 27 2.82 15.21 -23.49
C ASP A 27 4.15 15.35 -22.73
N MET A 28 4.38 14.43 -21.79
CA MET A 28 5.61 14.37 -20.99
C MET A 28 6.89 14.19 -21.85
N ALA A 29 6.77 13.72 -23.09
CA ALA A 29 7.89 13.59 -24.01
C ALA A 29 8.24 14.89 -24.75
N THR A 30 7.44 15.97 -24.64
CA THR A 30 7.67 17.23 -25.38
C THR A 30 9.05 17.83 -25.13
N PHE A 31 9.58 17.69 -23.92
CA PHE A 31 10.88 18.22 -23.52
C PHE A 31 11.92 17.13 -23.24
N LEU A 32 11.77 15.99 -23.90
CA LEU A 32 12.70 14.86 -23.73
C LEU A 32 14.14 15.31 -23.98
N GLY A 33 15.02 15.12 -23.00
CA GLY A 33 16.43 15.48 -23.08
C GLY A 33 16.75 16.96 -22.78
N LEU A 34 15.79 17.85 -22.58
CA LEU A 34 16.06 19.27 -22.26
C LEU A 34 16.79 19.42 -20.93
N GLN A 35 16.39 18.68 -19.91
CA GLN A 35 17.05 18.69 -18.59
C GLN A 35 18.53 18.29 -18.73
N GLU A 36 18.79 17.19 -19.46
CA GLU A 36 20.15 16.69 -19.69
C GLU A 36 20.95 17.67 -20.56
N PHE A 37 20.33 18.28 -21.57
CA PHE A 37 20.99 19.32 -22.39
C PHE A 37 21.40 20.51 -21.53
N ILE A 38 20.49 21.02 -20.68
CA ILE A 38 20.77 22.16 -19.79
C ILE A 38 21.87 21.81 -18.79
N LYS A 39 21.84 20.61 -18.20
CA LYS A 39 22.88 20.13 -17.29
C LYS A 39 24.25 20.10 -17.99
N LYS A 40 24.35 19.48 -19.18
CA LYS A 40 25.59 19.44 -19.94
C LYS A 40 26.08 20.82 -20.40
N LEU A 41 25.15 21.71 -20.72
CA LEU A 41 25.47 23.09 -21.03
C LEU A 41 26.07 23.81 -19.82
N ALA A 42 25.51 23.61 -18.64
CA ALA A 42 26.04 24.17 -17.41
C ALA A 42 27.44 23.65 -17.07
N GLN A 43 27.72 22.38 -17.36
CA GLN A 43 29.05 21.78 -17.19
C GLN A 43 30.06 22.37 -18.17
N ALA A 44 29.67 22.55 -19.44
CA ALA A 44 30.58 22.97 -20.49
C ALA A 44 30.78 24.49 -20.56
N GLN A 45 29.78 25.27 -20.17
CA GLN A 45 29.74 26.74 -20.27
C GLN A 45 29.24 27.40 -18.96
N PRO A 46 29.90 27.16 -17.83
CA PRO A 46 29.41 27.58 -16.51
C PRO A 46 29.22 29.10 -16.40
N ASP A 47 30.14 29.89 -16.93
CA ASP A 47 30.09 31.37 -16.87
C ASP A 47 28.86 31.91 -17.62
N ILE A 48 28.48 31.29 -18.72
CA ILE A 48 27.31 31.67 -19.50
C ILE A 48 26.05 31.39 -18.66
N LEU A 49 25.94 30.17 -18.07
CA LEU A 49 24.79 29.79 -17.25
C LEU A 49 24.67 30.71 -16.01
N LEU A 50 25.77 31.00 -15.32
CA LEU A 50 25.79 31.93 -14.20
C LEU A 50 25.28 33.34 -14.61
N SER A 51 25.63 33.78 -15.82
CA SER A 51 25.14 35.07 -16.34
C SER A 51 23.64 35.10 -16.66
N TRP A 52 23.04 33.92 -16.95
CA TRP A 52 21.61 33.76 -17.23
C TRP A 52 20.75 33.71 -15.96
N MET A 53 21.28 33.11 -14.90
CA MET A 53 20.52 32.81 -13.67
C MET A 53 19.74 34.00 -13.10
N PRO A 54 20.27 35.25 -13.02
CA PRO A 54 19.51 36.40 -12.54
C PRO A 54 18.34 36.82 -13.46
N LYS A 55 18.31 36.33 -14.70
CA LYS A 55 17.39 36.75 -15.77
C LYS A 55 16.37 35.67 -16.15
N LEU A 56 16.38 34.52 -15.47
CA LEU A 56 15.47 33.42 -15.77
C LEU A 56 14.03 33.79 -15.61
N SER A 57 13.18 33.47 -16.60
CA SER A 57 11.74 33.50 -16.42
C SER A 57 11.29 32.37 -15.48
N ASP A 58 10.11 32.51 -14.91
CA ASP A 58 9.55 31.45 -14.03
C ASP A 58 9.41 30.11 -14.77
N ARG A 59 9.16 30.13 -16.09
CA ARG A 59 9.07 28.91 -16.90
C ARG A 59 10.42 28.25 -17.11
N LEU A 60 11.45 29.01 -17.45
CA LEU A 60 12.80 28.46 -17.62
C LEU A 60 13.40 28.05 -16.26
N ALA A 61 12.99 28.69 -15.17
CA ALA A 61 13.36 28.32 -13.80
C ALA A 61 12.87 26.93 -13.37
N ASN A 62 11.87 26.35 -14.04
CA ASN A 62 11.51 24.93 -13.82
C ASN A 62 12.66 23.97 -14.18
N TRP A 63 13.61 24.44 -15.01
CA TRP A 63 14.81 23.67 -15.42
C TRP A 63 16.04 24.03 -14.57
N LEU A 64 15.87 24.88 -13.58
CA LEU A 64 16.91 25.28 -12.63
C LEU A 64 17.64 24.08 -11.99
N PRO A 65 16.97 22.98 -11.62
CA PRO A 65 17.65 21.80 -11.07
C PRO A 65 18.78 21.27 -11.99
N GLY A 66 18.57 21.24 -13.29
CA GLY A 66 19.62 20.84 -14.25
C GLY A 66 20.77 21.83 -14.31
N MET A 67 20.48 23.14 -14.28
CA MET A 67 21.50 24.19 -14.24
C MET A 67 22.37 24.07 -12.99
N LEU A 68 21.74 24.00 -11.82
CA LEU A 68 22.42 23.91 -10.51
C LEU A 68 23.27 22.64 -10.42
N HIS A 69 22.73 21.51 -10.88
CA HIS A 69 23.43 20.24 -10.84
C HIS A 69 24.67 20.25 -11.78
N GLY A 70 24.50 20.77 -13.02
CA GLY A 70 25.60 20.90 -13.96
C GLY A 70 26.70 21.83 -13.46
N LEU A 71 26.34 22.99 -12.89
CA LEU A 71 27.29 23.94 -12.30
C LEU A 71 28.03 23.34 -11.09
N TRP A 72 27.33 22.59 -10.25
CA TRP A 72 27.94 21.89 -9.12
C TRP A 72 29.00 20.88 -9.60
N GLU A 73 28.63 20.02 -10.54
CA GLU A 73 29.55 19.03 -11.12
C GLU A 73 30.76 19.69 -11.83
N ALA A 74 30.59 20.90 -12.34
CA ALA A 74 31.67 21.70 -12.92
C ALA A 74 32.54 22.43 -11.88
N GLY A 75 32.28 22.24 -10.59
CA GLY A 75 33.06 22.84 -9.50
C GLY A 75 32.66 24.28 -9.12
N HIS A 76 31.51 24.78 -9.59
CA HIS A 76 31.02 26.14 -9.33
C HIS A 76 30.09 26.24 -8.11
N GLY A 77 30.14 25.30 -7.15
CA GLY A 77 29.32 25.31 -5.95
C GLY A 77 29.35 26.61 -5.18
N ALA A 78 30.53 27.19 -4.96
CA ALA A 78 30.71 28.45 -4.27
C ALA A 78 30.04 29.65 -4.94
N ALA A 79 29.77 29.58 -6.26
CA ALA A 79 29.05 30.62 -7.00
C ALA A 79 27.53 30.46 -6.96
N ILE A 80 27.03 29.22 -6.83
CA ILE A 80 25.58 28.98 -6.79
C ILE A 80 24.98 29.11 -5.41
N ASP A 81 25.71 28.81 -4.33
CA ASP A 81 25.21 28.89 -2.94
C ASP A 81 24.62 30.26 -2.59
N PRO A 82 25.30 31.41 -2.85
CA PRO A 82 24.70 32.73 -2.59
C PRO A 82 23.47 33.05 -3.43
N LEU A 83 23.38 32.50 -4.66
CA LEU A 83 22.21 32.65 -5.51
C LEU A 83 21.00 31.90 -4.95
N ILE A 84 21.20 30.66 -4.48
CA ILE A 84 20.16 29.86 -3.83
C ILE A 84 19.68 30.58 -2.55
N GLU A 85 20.60 31.05 -1.71
CA GLU A 85 20.27 31.81 -0.50
C GLU A 85 19.43 33.05 -0.82
N ALA A 86 19.83 33.83 -1.82
CA ALA A 86 19.09 35.01 -2.24
C ALA A 86 17.66 34.65 -2.72
N TRP A 87 17.52 33.65 -3.58
CA TRP A 87 16.21 33.21 -4.09
C TRP A 87 15.29 32.68 -2.99
N VAL A 88 15.84 31.90 -2.05
CA VAL A 88 15.06 31.43 -0.89
C VAL A 88 14.62 32.61 -0.03
N GLY A 89 15.50 33.59 0.21
CA GLY A 89 15.16 34.82 0.95
C GLY A 89 14.11 35.69 0.24
N GLU A 90 14.09 35.70 -1.10
CA GLU A 90 13.12 36.41 -1.94
C GLU A 90 11.85 35.61 -2.25
N ASN A 91 11.71 34.38 -1.74
CA ASN A 91 10.62 33.45 -2.05
C ASN A 91 10.49 33.14 -3.55
N ARG A 92 11.62 33.00 -4.26
CA ARG A 92 11.67 32.73 -5.70
C ARG A 92 12.16 31.32 -5.97
N HIS A 93 11.58 30.68 -6.97
CA HIS A 93 11.99 29.37 -7.50
C HIS A 93 12.04 28.22 -6.47
N LEU A 94 11.30 28.36 -5.36
CA LEU A 94 11.37 27.46 -4.19
C LEU A 94 11.13 25.98 -4.54
N SER A 95 10.16 25.71 -5.41
CA SER A 95 9.85 24.35 -5.84
C SER A 95 11.02 23.70 -6.60
N SER A 96 11.66 24.45 -7.51
CA SER A 96 12.80 23.99 -8.30
C SER A 96 14.03 23.78 -7.42
N ILE A 97 14.25 24.65 -6.43
CA ILE A 97 15.35 24.52 -5.47
C ILE A 97 15.12 23.31 -4.56
N ALA A 98 13.89 23.09 -4.07
CA ALA A 98 13.54 21.89 -3.30
C ALA A 98 13.75 20.61 -4.12
N TYR A 99 13.39 20.63 -5.41
CA TYR A 99 13.68 19.51 -6.31
C TYR A 99 15.19 19.28 -6.49
N TYR A 100 15.99 20.35 -6.64
CA TYR A 100 17.45 20.25 -6.68
C TYR A 100 18.02 19.57 -5.43
N PHE A 101 17.53 19.92 -4.24
CA PHE A 101 17.97 19.32 -2.98
C PHE A 101 17.69 17.81 -2.89
N GLN A 102 16.81 17.26 -3.70
CA GLN A 102 16.61 15.80 -3.74
C GLN A 102 17.91 15.06 -4.15
N PHE A 103 18.79 15.71 -4.93
CA PHE A 103 19.98 15.12 -5.51
C PHE A 103 21.27 15.85 -5.14
N ALA A 104 21.20 16.96 -4.44
CA ALA A 104 22.36 17.78 -4.09
C ALA A 104 23.34 17.00 -3.21
N GLU A 105 24.63 17.06 -3.57
CA GLU A 105 25.70 16.52 -2.72
C GLU A 105 25.97 17.44 -1.53
N ALA A 106 26.00 18.76 -1.75
CA ALA A 106 26.06 19.75 -0.69
C ALA A 106 24.63 20.09 -0.22
N PHE A 107 24.21 19.36 0.78
CA PHE A 107 22.88 19.52 1.37
C PHE A 107 22.85 20.62 2.41
N ARG A 108 21.90 21.55 2.31
CA ARG A 108 21.68 22.67 3.21
C ARG A 108 20.33 22.54 3.91
N LEU A 109 20.36 21.95 5.12
CA LEU A 109 19.14 21.74 5.93
C LEU A 109 18.44 23.07 6.26
N ASP A 110 19.20 24.12 6.58
CA ASP A 110 18.69 25.44 6.90
C ASP A 110 17.86 26.04 5.73
N LEU A 111 18.33 25.90 4.49
CA LEU A 111 17.60 26.38 3.32
C LEU A 111 16.38 25.51 3.02
N LEU A 112 16.49 24.18 3.14
CA LEU A 112 15.34 23.31 2.94
C LEU A 112 14.24 23.57 3.99
N LEU A 113 14.62 23.88 5.24
CA LEU A 113 13.69 24.27 6.29
C LEU A 113 13.01 25.61 5.97
N ALA A 114 13.77 26.60 5.48
CA ALA A 114 13.20 27.88 5.06
C ALA A 114 12.20 27.71 3.90
N ILE A 115 12.52 26.86 2.91
CA ILE A 115 11.63 26.51 1.80
C ILE A 115 10.36 25.82 2.32
N THR A 116 10.51 24.90 3.27
CA THR A 116 9.37 24.20 3.89
C THR A 116 8.43 25.19 4.58
N ASN A 117 8.97 26.11 5.39
CA ASN A 117 8.18 27.12 6.09
C ASN A 117 7.44 28.05 5.10
N ASN A 118 8.09 28.44 4.02
CA ASN A 118 7.46 29.22 2.96
C ASN A 118 6.35 28.45 2.24
N GLY A 119 6.60 27.17 1.93
CA GLY A 119 5.61 26.27 1.34
C GLY A 119 4.38 26.07 2.24
N LEU A 120 4.58 25.93 3.54
CA LEU A 120 3.52 25.84 4.54
C LEU A 120 2.72 27.14 4.62
N ALA A 121 3.39 28.29 4.68
CA ALA A 121 2.74 29.60 4.74
C ALA A 121 1.93 29.92 3.48
N ALA A 122 2.46 29.57 2.30
CA ALA A 122 1.80 29.75 1.01
C ALA A 122 0.77 28.64 0.69
N ASN A 123 0.76 27.56 1.46
CA ASN A 123 0.00 26.34 1.18
C ASN A 123 0.25 25.80 -0.24
N ASP A 124 1.52 25.84 -0.67
CA ASP A 124 1.95 25.45 -2.03
C ASP A 124 2.22 23.95 -2.11
N GLU A 125 1.38 23.24 -2.85
CA GLU A 125 1.43 21.77 -3.00
C GLU A 125 2.76 21.29 -3.58
N LEU A 126 3.26 21.97 -4.62
CA LEU A 126 4.45 21.52 -5.34
C LEU A 126 5.72 21.72 -4.49
N ILE A 127 5.79 22.83 -3.75
CA ILE A 127 6.88 23.06 -2.79
C ILE A 127 6.83 21.98 -1.71
N LEU A 128 5.66 21.75 -1.08
CA LEU A 128 5.50 20.78 0.00
C LEU A 128 5.80 19.36 -0.46
N HIS A 129 5.38 18.98 -1.66
CA HIS A 129 5.74 17.69 -2.25
C HIS A 129 7.27 17.55 -2.41
N ASN A 130 7.91 18.55 -3.04
CA ASN A 130 9.34 18.47 -3.34
C ASN A 130 10.20 18.49 -2.07
N VAL A 131 9.84 19.23 -1.02
CA VAL A 131 10.58 19.21 0.26
C VAL A 131 10.41 17.87 0.97
N ALA A 132 9.21 17.25 0.94
CA ALA A 132 9.00 15.93 1.51
C ALA A 132 9.87 14.87 0.81
N VAL A 133 9.91 14.89 -0.53
CA VAL A 133 10.76 13.97 -1.31
C VAL A 133 12.25 14.25 -1.06
N ALA A 134 12.67 15.52 -0.95
CA ALA A 134 14.04 15.89 -0.64
C ALA A 134 14.46 15.36 0.75
N ALA A 135 13.62 15.54 1.77
CA ALA A 135 13.86 15.01 3.09
C ALA A 135 14.03 13.49 3.08
N ALA A 136 13.16 12.77 2.37
CA ALA A 136 13.23 11.32 2.25
C ALA A 136 14.53 10.86 1.55
N ARG A 137 14.93 11.51 0.45
CA ARG A 137 16.14 11.15 -0.30
C ARG A 137 17.44 11.45 0.45
N GLN A 138 17.46 12.55 1.20
CA GLN A 138 18.64 12.96 1.95
C GLN A 138 18.80 12.26 3.31
N SER A 139 17.74 11.57 3.80
CA SER A 139 17.71 10.99 5.14
C SER A 139 18.81 9.95 5.39
N ALA A 140 19.24 9.21 4.36
CA ALA A 140 20.32 8.23 4.49
C ALA A 140 21.67 8.89 4.82
N LYS A 141 21.90 10.13 4.35
CA LYS A 141 23.14 10.90 4.54
C LYS A 141 23.03 11.87 5.73
N HIS A 142 21.84 12.39 5.96
CA HIS A 142 21.55 13.47 6.90
C HIS A 142 20.29 13.13 7.74
N PRO A 143 20.37 12.17 8.69
CA PRO A 143 19.18 11.67 9.38
C PRO A 143 18.55 12.66 10.38
N GLN A 144 19.29 13.68 10.85
CA GLN A 144 18.80 14.59 11.90
C GLN A 144 17.86 15.66 11.34
N GLY A 145 16.75 15.88 12.03
CA GLY A 145 15.79 16.97 11.77
C GLY A 145 14.86 16.74 10.57
N LEU A 146 15.26 15.93 9.57
CA LEU A 146 14.51 15.81 8.31
C LEU A 146 13.09 15.27 8.47
N PHE A 147 12.88 14.34 9.39
CA PHE A 147 11.54 13.79 9.63
C PHE A 147 10.61 14.79 10.29
N ASP A 148 10.99 15.33 11.45
CA ASP A 148 10.13 16.17 12.27
C ASP A 148 9.99 17.61 11.75
N GLU A 149 11.05 18.16 11.17
CA GLU A 149 11.08 19.57 10.77
C GLU A 149 10.63 19.81 9.32
N ILE A 150 10.75 18.79 8.46
CA ILE A 150 10.47 18.93 7.02
C ILE A 150 9.42 17.94 6.54
N PHE A 151 9.72 16.62 6.61
CA PHE A 151 8.86 15.60 6.00
C PHE A 151 7.47 15.57 6.61
N LEU A 152 7.37 15.44 7.92
CA LEU A 152 6.09 15.29 8.59
C LEU A 152 5.21 16.54 8.50
N PRO A 153 5.70 17.77 8.70
CA PRO A 153 4.90 18.97 8.49
C PRO A 153 4.39 19.10 7.04
N ALA A 154 5.22 18.82 6.03
CA ALA A 154 4.82 18.83 4.65
C ALA A 154 3.76 17.77 4.33
N ALA A 155 3.95 16.52 4.80
CA ALA A 155 2.99 15.44 4.64
C ALA A 155 1.65 15.75 5.34
N GLN A 156 1.67 16.34 6.54
CA GLN A 156 0.48 16.79 7.26
C GLN A 156 -0.31 17.84 6.49
N ALA A 157 0.37 18.88 5.98
CA ALA A 157 -0.26 19.94 5.22
C ALA A 157 -0.89 19.44 3.90
N LEU A 158 -0.22 18.50 3.22
CA LEU A 158 -0.75 17.87 2.02
C LEU A 158 -1.94 16.96 2.35
N SER A 159 -1.83 16.10 3.37
CA SER A 159 -2.89 15.18 3.76
C SER A 159 -4.15 15.89 4.24
N ALA A 160 -4.03 17.03 4.92
CA ALA A 160 -5.17 17.86 5.33
C ALA A 160 -6.00 18.35 4.12
N ARG A 161 -5.45 18.33 2.92
CA ARG A 161 -6.10 18.63 1.63
C ARG A 161 -6.42 17.39 0.81
N THR A 162 -6.34 16.21 1.40
CA THR A 162 -6.51 14.91 0.72
C THR A 162 -5.50 14.68 -0.43
N ILE A 163 -4.31 15.28 -0.33
CA ILE A 163 -3.22 15.13 -1.28
C ILE A 163 -2.19 14.18 -0.69
N PHE A 164 -2.03 13.02 -1.31
CA PHE A 164 -1.13 11.97 -0.83
C PHE A 164 0.09 11.75 -1.75
N SER A 165 0.46 12.77 -2.51
CA SER A 165 1.61 12.73 -3.43
C SER A 165 2.94 12.42 -2.72
N TRP A 166 3.06 12.74 -1.42
CA TRP A 166 4.21 12.43 -0.59
C TRP A 166 4.45 10.91 -0.45
N VAL A 167 3.38 10.08 -0.46
CA VAL A 167 3.52 8.60 -0.47
C VAL A 167 4.14 8.14 -1.79
N GLY A 168 3.72 8.75 -2.92
CA GLY A 168 4.31 8.49 -4.23
C GLY A 168 5.80 8.82 -4.30
N GLY A 169 6.23 9.84 -3.55
CA GLY A 169 7.63 10.24 -3.43
C GLY A 169 8.52 9.22 -2.69
N MET A 170 7.95 8.29 -1.93
CA MET A 170 8.66 7.23 -1.20
C MET A 170 8.89 5.98 -2.07
N PHE A 171 9.43 6.20 -3.26
CA PHE A 171 9.50 5.18 -4.32
C PHE A 171 10.68 4.20 -4.18
N ASN A 172 11.82 4.62 -3.63
CA ASN A 172 13.03 3.81 -3.54
C ASN A 172 13.33 3.40 -2.09
N TRP A 173 13.99 2.24 -1.93
CA TRP A 173 14.44 1.74 -0.62
C TRP A 173 15.33 2.74 0.13
N ASP A 174 16.13 3.54 -0.57
CA ASP A 174 16.97 4.56 0.06
C ASP A 174 16.12 5.67 0.70
N GLN A 175 14.99 6.03 0.10
CA GLN A 175 14.04 7.00 0.65
C GLN A 175 13.32 6.47 1.89
N LEU A 176 13.09 5.16 1.96
CA LEU A 176 12.51 4.50 3.12
C LEU A 176 13.45 4.50 4.34
N SER A 177 14.73 4.89 4.16
CA SER A 177 15.65 5.07 5.30
C SER A 177 15.16 6.12 6.29
N LEU A 178 14.37 7.11 5.83
CA LEU A 178 13.71 8.11 6.68
C LEU A 178 12.80 7.48 7.75
N LEU A 179 12.27 6.29 7.48
CA LEU A 179 11.30 5.61 8.36
C LEU A 179 11.98 4.66 9.36
N LYS A 180 13.30 4.46 9.24
CA LYS A 180 14.05 3.61 10.16
C LYS A 180 14.39 4.36 11.43
N GLY A 181 14.22 3.70 12.57
CA GLY A 181 14.56 4.29 13.87
C GLY A 181 13.63 5.42 14.31
N LEU A 182 12.42 5.53 13.73
CA LEU A 182 11.41 6.46 14.21
C LEU A 182 10.98 6.11 15.63
N SER A 183 10.78 7.12 16.48
CA SER A 183 10.18 6.91 17.79
C SER A 183 8.71 6.44 17.67
N PRO A 184 8.16 5.77 18.70
CA PRO A 184 6.75 5.38 18.70
C PRO A 184 5.80 6.56 18.42
N GLU A 185 6.10 7.76 18.95
CA GLU A 185 5.31 8.98 18.75
C GLU A 185 5.36 9.47 17.29
N GLN A 186 6.54 9.41 16.67
CA GLN A 186 6.71 9.75 15.25
C GLN A 186 5.93 8.79 14.36
N VAL A 187 6.00 7.48 14.66
CA VAL A 187 5.24 6.45 13.95
C VAL A 187 3.74 6.70 14.05
N VAL A 188 3.21 6.95 15.25
CA VAL A 188 1.77 7.23 15.44
C VAL A 188 1.32 8.45 14.62
N ARG A 189 2.12 9.53 14.64
CA ARG A 189 1.81 10.75 13.87
C ARG A 189 1.82 10.50 12.36
N LEU A 190 2.75 9.71 11.86
CA LEU A 190 2.83 9.36 10.43
C LEU A 190 1.67 8.44 10.02
N LEU A 191 1.42 7.38 10.79
CA LEU A 191 0.38 6.42 10.47
C LEU A 191 -1.02 7.04 10.51
N ALA A 192 -1.26 8.03 11.38
CA ALA A 192 -2.51 8.77 11.39
C ALA A 192 -2.83 9.43 10.03
N LEU A 193 -1.81 9.89 9.27
CA LEU A 193 -2.00 10.46 7.94
C LEU A 193 -2.37 9.40 6.88
N MET A 194 -2.08 8.12 7.15
CA MET A 194 -2.34 7.03 6.22
C MET A 194 -3.74 6.41 6.40
N VAL A 195 -4.48 6.81 7.43
CA VAL A 195 -5.86 6.35 7.63
C VAL A 195 -6.74 6.79 6.45
N ASP A 196 -6.65 8.06 6.07
CA ASP A 196 -7.47 8.66 5.00
C ASP A 196 -6.92 8.40 3.59
N LEU A 197 -5.76 7.75 3.46
CA LEU A 197 -5.17 7.42 2.16
C LEU A 197 -6.09 6.45 1.41
N PRO A 198 -6.66 6.81 0.25
CA PRO A 198 -7.66 6.00 -0.43
C PRO A 198 -7.16 4.59 -0.79
N ARG A 199 -5.89 4.48 -1.19
CA ARG A 199 -5.22 3.21 -1.51
C ARG A 199 -3.78 3.25 -1.03
N LEU A 200 -3.35 2.19 -0.37
CA LEU A 200 -1.95 2.08 0.05
C LEU A 200 -1.00 1.98 -1.15
N GLY A 201 -1.37 1.21 -2.16
CA GLY A 201 -0.51 0.93 -3.29
C GLY A 201 0.83 0.33 -2.87
N MET A 202 1.74 0.12 -3.82
CA MET A 202 3.05 -0.49 -3.53
C MET A 202 3.91 0.37 -2.59
N ASN A 203 3.89 1.69 -2.76
CA ASN A 203 4.72 2.59 -1.95
C ASN A 203 4.24 2.68 -0.50
N GLY A 204 2.93 2.84 -0.28
CA GLY A 204 2.36 2.82 1.06
C GLY A 204 2.59 1.50 1.77
N GLU A 205 2.44 0.38 1.05
CA GLU A 205 2.72 -0.96 1.60
C GLU A 205 4.21 -1.12 1.98
N ALA A 206 5.14 -0.65 1.12
CA ALA A 206 6.57 -0.68 1.41
C ALA A 206 6.94 0.18 2.63
N MET A 207 6.35 1.36 2.77
CA MET A 207 6.50 2.21 3.96
C MET A 207 6.07 1.47 5.23
N LEU A 208 4.86 0.88 5.20
CA LEU A 208 4.33 0.13 6.34
C LEU A 208 5.18 -1.10 6.66
N ALA A 209 5.76 -1.75 5.66
CA ALA A 209 6.64 -2.91 5.88
C ALA A 209 7.93 -2.52 6.62
N VAL A 210 8.53 -1.37 6.31
CA VAL A 210 9.69 -0.85 7.06
C VAL A 210 9.30 -0.52 8.49
N ILE A 211 8.19 0.18 8.69
CA ILE A 211 7.69 0.53 10.03
C ILE A 211 7.36 -0.74 10.83
N ALA A 212 6.73 -1.74 10.23
CA ALA A 212 6.38 -2.99 10.89
C ALA A 212 7.59 -3.78 11.39
N GLY A 213 8.78 -3.58 10.80
CA GLY A 213 10.02 -4.20 11.24
C GLY A 213 10.36 -3.89 12.71
N GLU A 214 10.03 -2.68 13.20
CA GLU A 214 10.29 -2.22 14.57
C GLU A 214 8.97 -1.98 15.35
N HIS A 215 7.89 -1.59 14.66
CA HIS A 215 6.63 -1.13 15.25
C HIS A 215 5.42 -1.91 14.70
N VAL A 216 5.50 -3.25 14.68
CA VAL A 216 4.45 -4.09 14.07
C VAL A 216 3.06 -3.84 14.66
N GLN A 217 2.95 -3.57 15.98
CA GLN A 217 1.66 -3.30 16.61
C GLN A 217 1.01 -2.02 16.06
N ALA A 218 1.78 -0.95 15.88
CA ALA A 218 1.26 0.30 15.33
C ALA A 218 0.71 0.11 13.89
N VAL A 219 1.35 -0.74 13.08
CA VAL A 219 0.85 -1.07 11.74
C VAL A 219 -0.44 -1.90 11.80
N ILE A 220 -0.53 -2.86 12.73
CA ILE A 220 -1.76 -3.63 12.98
C ILE A 220 -2.91 -2.69 13.42
N ASP A 221 -2.62 -1.75 14.31
CA ASP A 221 -3.61 -0.77 14.78
C ASP A 221 -4.09 0.15 13.63
N LEU A 222 -3.18 0.58 12.74
CA LEU A 222 -3.55 1.31 11.53
C LEU A 222 -4.50 0.48 10.64
N ILE A 223 -4.21 -0.81 10.43
CA ILE A 223 -5.08 -1.69 9.64
C ILE A 223 -6.49 -1.73 10.24
N GLY A 224 -6.59 -1.87 11.55
CA GLY A 224 -7.89 -1.81 12.25
C GLY A 224 -8.60 -0.46 12.07
N GLN A 225 -7.87 0.66 12.12
CA GLN A 225 -8.43 1.99 11.86
C GLN A 225 -8.91 2.12 10.42
N ARG A 226 -8.20 1.60 9.44
CA ARG A 226 -8.61 1.61 8.04
C ARG A 226 -9.87 0.77 7.80
N PHE A 227 -10.03 -0.37 8.46
CA PHE A 227 -11.26 -1.14 8.43
C PHE A 227 -12.47 -0.35 8.96
N LEU A 228 -12.28 0.41 10.03
CA LEU A 228 -13.33 1.26 10.58
C LEU A 228 -13.66 2.45 9.67
N HIS A 229 -12.62 3.10 9.12
CA HIS A 229 -12.77 4.25 8.23
C HIS A 229 -13.61 3.92 6.98
N GLU A 230 -13.35 2.78 6.33
CA GLU A 230 -14.14 2.34 5.18
C GLU A 230 -15.62 2.12 5.54
N ARG A 231 -15.87 1.54 6.71
CA ARG A 231 -17.23 1.34 7.20
C ARG A 231 -17.96 2.66 7.43
N GLU A 232 -17.29 3.63 8.04
CA GLU A 232 -17.89 4.93 8.40
C GLU A 232 -18.13 5.80 7.18
N THR A 233 -17.23 5.78 6.23
CA THR A 233 -17.32 6.62 5.02
C THR A 233 -18.16 6.01 3.91
N GLY A 234 -18.17 4.67 3.79
CA GLY A 234 -18.84 3.95 2.71
C GLY A 234 -18.29 4.29 1.32
N ASP A 235 -17.08 4.88 1.23
CA ASP A 235 -16.47 5.22 -0.06
C ASP A 235 -15.96 3.95 -0.76
N PHE A 236 -16.63 3.53 -1.82
CA PHE A 236 -16.27 2.36 -2.61
C PHE A 236 -14.89 2.47 -3.30
N ARG A 237 -14.30 3.65 -3.36
CA ARG A 237 -12.95 3.88 -3.91
C ARG A 237 -11.86 3.68 -2.86
N TYR A 238 -12.24 3.63 -1.60
CA TYR A 238 -11.33 3.40 -0.50
C TYR A 238 -10.99 1.90 -0.41
N GLU A 239 -9.72 1.58 -0.40
CA GLU A 239 -9.20 0.23 -0.22
C GLU A 239 -8.61 0.13 1.18
N ASP A 240 -9.28 -0.58 2.06
CA ASP A 240 -8.83 -0.79 3.45
C ASP A 240 -7.48 -1.52 3.51
N LEU A 241 -7.36 -2.58 2.70
CA LEU A 241 -6.14 -3.35 2.50
C LEU A 241 -5.98 -3.74 1.02
N PRO A 242 -4.74 -3.79 0.51
CA PRO A 242 -4.47 -4.33 -0.82
C PRO A 242 -4.98 -5.77 -0.97
N HIS A 243 -5.46 -6.11 -2.17
CA HIS A 243 -5.91 -7.47 -2.48
C HIS A 243 -4.80 -8.53 -2.33
N GLY A 244 -3.53 -8.12 -2.45
CA GLY A 244 -2.37 -8.95 -2.19
C GLY A 244 -1.35 -8.18 -1.37
N LEU A 245 -0.77 -8.82 -0.36
CA LEU A 245 0.27 -8.22 0.48
C LEU A 245 1.64 -8.64 -0.05
N HIS A 246 2.34 -7.73 -0.75
CA HIS A 246 3.66 -8.02 -1.31
C HIS A 246 4.79 -7.74 -0.33
N TYR A 247 4.74 -6.59 0.34
CA TYR A 247 5.76 -6.16 1.29
C TYR A 247 5.38 -6.42 2.74
N LEU A 248 4.10 -6.28 3.07
CA LEU A 248 3.58 -6.44 4.44
C LEU A 248 3.44 -7.90 4.87
N GLN A 249 3.31 -8.85 3.96
CA GLN A 249 3.09 -10.24 4.31
C GLN A 249 4.16 -10.76 5.30
N LYS A 250 5.43 -10.58 4.96
CA LYS A 250 6.54 -11.12 5.77
C LYS A 250 6.62 -10.49 7.18
N PRO A 251 6.63 -9.16 7.36
CA PRO A 251 6.71 -8.56 8.69
C PRO A 251 5.48 -8.82 9.55
N LEU A 252 4.28 -8.85 8.99
CA LEU A 252 3.05 -9.16 9.74
C LEU A 252 2.97 -10.64 10.11
N ALA A 253 3.30 -11.55 9.18
CA ALA A 253 3.31 -12.98 9.44
C ALA A 253 4.35 -13.40 10.51
N ALA A 254 5.37 -12.58 10.75
CA ALA A 254 6.32 -12.78 11.85
C ALA A 254 5.71 -12.50 13.25
N ALA A 255 4.51 -11.91 13.34
CA ALA A 255 3.83 -11.57 14.58
C ALA A 255 2.44 -12.23 14.72
N PRO A 256 2.31 -13.57 14.56
CA PRO A 256 1.01 -14.26 14.46
C PRO A 256 0.13 -14.06 15.69
N VAL A 257 0.72 -14.05 16.90
CA VAL A 257 -0.02 -13.82 18.15
C VAL A 257 -0.69 -12.46 18.16
N LYS A 258 0.01 -11.41 17.72
CA LYS A 258 -0.53 -10.05 17.65
C LYS A 258 -1.63 -9.92 16.59
N ILE A 259 -1.45 -10.58 15.45
CA ILE A 259 -2.45 -10.60 14.37
C ILE A 259 -3.73 -11.29 14.82
N VAL A 260 -3.64 -12.47 15.44
CA VAL A 260 -4.82 -13.20 15.93
C VAL A 260 -5.52 -12.41 17.04
N ALA A 261 -4.76 -11.82 17.98
CA ALA A 261 -5.32 -11.00 19.05
C ALA A 261 -6.04 -9.75 18.51
N ALA A 262 -5.47 -9.06 17.53
CA ALA A 262 -6.10 -7.90 16.91
C ALA A 262 -7.38 -8.31 16.13
N ALA A 263 -7.31 -9.37 15.34
CA ALA A 263 -8.47 -9.89 14.60
C ALA A 263 -9.61 -10.28 15.57
N ARG A 264 -9.26 -10.87 16.75
CA ARG A 264 -10.22 -11.18 17.80
C ARG A 264 -10.86 -9.91 18.36
N GLN A 265 -10.08 -8.87 18.66
CA GLN A 265 -10.60 -7.58 19.14
C GLN A 265 -11.52 -6.92 18.12
N TRP A 266 -11.22 -6.98 16.84
CA TRP A 266 -12.08 -6.45 15.79
C TRP A 266 -13.38 -7.25 15.70
N PHE A 267 -13.32 -8.56 15.79
CA PHE A 267 -14.49 -9.45 15.82
C PHE A 267 -15.40 -9.13 17.02
N ASP A 268 -14.84 -8.98 18.24
CA ASP A 268 -15.60 -8.70 19.44
C ASP A 268 -16.32 -7.33 19.41
N ARG A 269 -15.75 -6.36 18.67
CA ARG A 269 -16.41 -5.05 18.47
C ARG A 269 -17.61 -5.12 17.53
N ASP A 270 -17.49 -5.87 16.46
CA ASP A 270 -18.51 -5.99 15.44
C ASP A 270 -18.35 -7.31 14.68
N PRO A 271 -19.00 -8.37 15.12
CA PRO A 271 -18.90 -9.69 14.49
C PRO A 271 -19.29 -9.67 13.02
N SER A 272 -20.28 -8.86 12.64
CA SER A 272 -20.81 -8.83 11.28
C SER A 272 -19.82 -8.23 10.26
N PHE A 273 -19.07 -7.21 10.66
CA PHE A 273 -18.11 -6.50 9.84
C PHE A 273 -16.71 -7.12 9.89
N SER A 274 -16.24 -7.45 11.09
CA SER A 274 -14.90 -7.99 11.32
C SER A 274 -14.74 -9.41 10.80
N GLN A 275 -15.83 -10.18 10.72
CA GLN A 275 -15.82 -11.56 10.21
C GLN A 275 -15.12 -11.67 8.86
N PHE A 276 -15.44 -10.78 7.91
CA PHE A 276 -14.87 -10.87 6.59
C PHE A 276 -13.42 -10.35 6.54
N ARG A 277 -13.10 -9.24 7.24
CA ARG A 277 -11.83 -8.52 7.08
C ARG A 277 -10.68 -9.11 7.88
N GLY A 278 -10.90 -9.38 9.16
CA GLY A 278 -9.89 -10.03 9.99
C GLY A 278 -9.53 -11.42 9.48
N GLY A 279 -10.52 -12.21 9.07
CA GLY A 279 -10.33 -13.53 8.46
C GLY A 279 -9.56 -13.43 7.13
N ARG A 280 -9.90 -12.47 6.27
CA ARG A 280 -9.21 -12.24 5.00
C ARG A 280 -7.74 -11.86 5.21
N LEU A 281 -7.45 -10.97 6.17
CA LEU A 281 -6.07 -10.61 6.52
C LEU A 281 -5.30 -11.86 6.97
N ILE A 282 -5.87 -12.66 7.87
CA ILE A 282 -5.24 -13.89 8.35
C ILE A 282 -4.99 -14.87 7.20
N ALA A 283 -5.95 -15.07 6.29
CA ALA A 283 -5.79 -15.96 5.15
C ALA A 283 -4.71 -15.49 4.16
N GLN A 284 -4.58 -14.17 3.94
CA GLN A 284 -3.50 -13.61 3.12
C GLN A 284 -2.12 -13.78 3.76
N LEU A 285 -2.02 -13.61 5.08
CA LEU A 285 -0.75 -13.76 5.80
C LEU A 285 -0.33 -15.23 5.94
N PHE A 286 -1.29 -16.11 6.14
CA PHE A 286 -1.10 -17.53 6.42
C PHE A 286 -1.96 -18.39 5.46
N PRO A 287 -1.57 -18.49 4.18
CA PRO A 287 -2.38 -19.18 3.16
C PRO A 287 -2.61 -20.67 3.43
N ASN A 288 -1.90 -21.24 4.41
CA ASN A 288 -2.11 -22.59 4.90
C ASN A 288 -2.26 -22.53 6.43
N LEU A 289 -3.17 -23.34 6.98
CA LEU A 289 -3.40 -23.44 8.41
C LEU A 289 -2.30 -24.31 9.08
N LYS A 290 -1.05 -23.83 9.05
CA LYS A 290 0.12 -24.50 9.65
C LYS A 290 0.61 -23.74 10.87
N ASP A 291 1.62 -24.30 11.55
CA ASP A 291 2.31 -23.55 12.60
C ASP A 291 2.84 -22.21 12.06
N PRO A 292 2.71 -21.17 12.85
CA PRO A 292 2.20 -21.10 14.22
C PRO A 292 0.68 -20.80 14.32
N LEU A 293 -0.08 -20.70 13.23
CA LEU A 293 -1.47 -20.27 13.24
C LEU A 293 -2.43 -21.32 13.84
N TYR A 294 -2.26 -22.61 13.46
CA TYR A 294 -3.16 -23.68 13.92
C TYR A 294 -3.29 -23.72 15.46
N PRO A 295 -2.21 -23.82 16.24
CA PRO A 295 -2.32 -23.84 17.69
C PRO A 295 -2.93 -22.56 18.29
N LEU A 296 -2.73 -21.41 17.65
CA LEU A 296 -3.33 -20.16 18.10
C LEU A 296 -4.85 -20.15 17.90
N LEU A 297 -5.34 -20.63 16.76
CA LEU A 297 -6.78 -20.74 16.53
C LEU A 297 -7.39 -21.84 17.39
N TYR A 298 -6.68 -22.98 17.57
CA TYR A 298 -7.15 -24.04 18.45
C TYR A 298 -7.32 -23.55 19.89
N SER A 299 -6.37 -22.74 20.40
CA SER A 299 -6.50 -22.13 21.73
C SER A 299 -7.72 -21.20 21.88
N GLN A 300 -8.18 -20.60 20.78
CA GLN A 300 -9.44 -19.83 20.79
C GLN A 300 -10.67 -20.75 20.89
N VAL A 301 -10.63 -21.91 20.20
CA VAL A 301 -11.71 -22.93 20.32
C VAL A 301 -11.87 -23.40 21.77
N GLU A 302 -10.77 -23.58 22.49
CA GLU A 302 -10.78 -23.99 23.92
C GLU A 302 -11.40 -22.93 24.86
N GLN A 303 -11.54 -21.68 24.43
CA GLN A 303 -12.20 -20.61 25.19
C GLN A 303 -13.75 -20.72 25.14
N GLY A 304 -14.29 -21.71 24.42
CA GLY A 304 -15.72 -21.97 24.34
C GLY A 304 -16.40 -21.26 23.17
N ARG A 305 -17.73 -21.07 23.28
CA ARG A 305 -18.59 -20.69 22.17
C ARG A 305 -18.13 -19.43 21.40
N GLU A 306 -17.79 -18.36 22.13
CA GLU A 306 -17.35 -17.11 21.49
C GLU A 306 -16.03 -17.28 20.72
N GLY A 307 -15.13 -18.11 21.25
CA GLY A 307 -13.88 -18.45 20.57
C GLY A 307 -14.13 -19.30 19.31
N ILE A 308 -15.06 -20.23 19.37
CA ILE A 308 -15.47 -21.03 18.22
C ILE A 308 -16.07 -20.15 17.12
N ASP A 309 -16.97 -19.23 17.47
CA ASP A 309 -17.58 -18.32 16.50
C ASP A 309 -16.53 -17.45 15.80
N PHE A 310 -15.60 -16.88 16.57
CA PHE A 310 -14.45 -16.16 16.00
C PHE A 310 -13.64 -17.05 15.03
N VAL A 311 -13.27 -18.28 15.45
CA VAL A 311 -12.48 -19.18 14.60
C VAL A 311 -13.23 -19.52 13.32
N LEU A 312 -14.51 -19.84 13.40
CA LEU A 312 -15.34 -20.11 12.21
C LEU A 312 -15.37 -18.90 11.26
N SER A 313 -15.42 -17.68 11.81
CA SER A 313 -15.35 -16.46 10.99
C SER A 313 -14.02 -16.34 10.21
N VAL A 314 -12.92 -16.74 10.84
CA VAL A 314 -11.59 -16.78 10.19
C VAL A 314 -11.54 -17.87 9.12
N LEU A 315 -12.04 -19.08 9.43
CA LEU A 315 -11.99 -20.22 8.52
C LEU A 315 -12.80 -20.01 7.23
N ARG A 316 -13.86 -19.20 7.27
CA ARG A 316 -14.63 -18.84 6.06
C ARG A 316 -13.79 -18.17 4.97
N ALA A 317 -12.70 -17.48 5.34
CA ALA A 317 -11.82 -16.82 4.40
C ALA A 317 -10.90 -17.78 3.61
N TYR A 318 -10.89 -19.08 3.96
CA TYR A 318 -10.07 -20.11 3.31
C TYR A 318 -10.84 -20.98 2.29
N GLU A 319 -12.07 -20.61 1.98
CA GLU A 319 -12.83 -21.20 0.87
C GLU A 319 -12.96 -22.74 0.89
N GLY A 320 -13.16 -23.34 2.07
CA GLY A 320 -13.42 -24.77 2.22
C GLY A 320 -12.22 -25.70 1.96
N GLU A 321 -11.02 -25.20 2.04
CA GLU A 321 -9.80 -25.97 1.81
C GLU A 321 -9.64 -27.18 2.77
N LYS A 322 -9.12 -28.28 2.25
CA LYS A 322 -8.97 -29.56 2.99
C LYS A 322 -8.21 -29.41 4.32
N PHE A 323 -7.22 -28.52 4.39
CA PHE A 323 -6.44 -28.31 5.61
C PHE A 323 -7.24 -27.71 6.79
N LEU A 324 -8.49 -27.25 6.57
CA LEU A 324 -9.40 -26.78 7.62
C LEU A 324 -10.02 -27.92 8.43
N HIS A 325 -10.15 -29.09 7.82
CA HIS A 325 -10.90 -30.23 8.37
C HIS A 325 -10.47 -30.65 9.78
N PRO A 326 -9.18 -30.70 10.16
CA PRO A 326 -8.79 -31.04 11.52
C PRO A 326 -9.36 -30.10 12.57
N LEU A 327 -9.39 -28.78 12.29
CA LEU A 327 -9.92 -27.78 13.21
C LEU A 327 -11.45 -27.80 13.23
N LEU A 328 -12.10 -27.94 12.08
CA LEU A 328 -13.55 -28.09 11.98
C LEU A 328 -14.06 -29.34 12.71
N ARG A 329 -13.36 -30.48 12.56
CA ARG A 329 -13.65 -31.71 13.29
C ARG A 329 -13.55 -31.52 14.82
N ALA A 330 -12.50 -30.81 15.29
CA ALA A 330 -12.35 -30.47 16.70
C ALA A 330 -13.50 -29.60 17.20
N ILE A 331 -13.95 -28.61 16.42
CA ILE A 331 -15.11 -27.77 16.74
C ILE A 331 -16.38 -28.63 16.84
N VAL A 332 -16.66 -29.48 15.84
CA VAL A 332 -17.85 -30.35 15.85
C VAL A 332 -17.85 -31.28 17.06
N SER A 333 -16.67 -31.79 17.48
CA SER A 333 -16.56 -32.74 18.60
C SER A 333 -16.99 -32.17 19.95
N ILE A 334 -17.07 -30.84 20.09
CA ILE A 334 -17.38 -30.17 21.37
C ILE A 334 -18.72 -29.41 21.33
N LEU A 335 -19.31 -29.19 20.14
CA LEU A 335 -20.60 -28.53 20.00
C LEU A 335 -21.77 -29.50 20.28
N PRO A 336 -22.84 -29.04 20.96
CA PRO A 336 -24.11 -29.77 21.03
C PRO A 336 -24.69 -30.07 19.65
N ALA A 337 -25.43 -31.18 19.50
CA ALA A 337 -25.97 -31.62 18.21
C ALA A 337 -27.00 -30.63 17.60
N ASP A 338 -27.62 -29.80 18.40
CA ASP A 338 -28.58 -28.76 18.00
C ASP A 338 -28.01 -27.35 17.97
N ASP A 339 -26.67 -27.21 18.11
CA ASP A 339 -26.03 -25.89 18.11
C ASP A 339 -26.06 -25.26 16.70
N GLU A 340 -26.48 -23.98 16.64
CA GLU A 340 -26.54 -23.22 15.40
C GLU A 340 -25.16 -23.04 14.70
N LEU A 341 -24.05 -23.09 15.46
CA LEU A 341 -22.69 -23.01 14.90
C LEU A 341 -22.35 -24.21 14.01
N LEU A 342 -23.03 -25.36 14.17
CA LEU A 342 -22.87 -26.49 13.24
C LEU A 342 -23.26 -26.09 11.82
N ARG A 343 -24.30 -25.24 11.66
CA ARG A 343 -24.64 -24.68 10.34
C ARG A 343 -23.54 -23.79 9.79
N ILE A 344 -22.84 -23.06 10.64
CA ILE A 344 -21.68 -22.25 10.18
C ILE A 344 -20.52 -23.15 9.75
N VAL A 345 -20.29 -24.27 10.45
CA VAL A 345 -19.33 -25.32 10.01
C VAL A 345 -19.68 -25.83 8.61
N GLU A 346 -20.96 -26.15 8.36
CA GLU A 346 -21.43 -26.56 7.02
C GLU A 346 -21.11 -25.47 5.97
N ILE A 347 -21.39 -24.19 6.27
CA ILE A 347 -21.11 -23.07 5.37
C ILE A 347 -19.60 -22.98 5.09
N VAL A 348 -18.73 -23.12 6.10
CA VAL A 348 -17.27 -23.11 5.92
C VAL A 348 -16.82 -24.23 4.98
N ILE A 349 -17.37 -25.43 5.14
CA ILE A 349 -17.08 -26.57 4.26
C ILE A 349 -17.62 -26.33 2.85
N ASP A 350 -18.82 -25.76 2.73
CA ASP A 350 -19.49 -25.54 1.45
C ASP A 350 -18.98 -24.31 0.68
N THR A 351 -18.23 -23.42 1.31
CA THR A 351 -17.61 -22.29 0.62
C THR A 351 -16.62 -22.82 -0.41
N SER A 352 -16.74 -22.37 -1.64
CA SER A 352 -15.81 -22.72 -2.73
C SER A 352 -15.27 -21.46 -3.39
N GLY A 353 -14.04 -21.56 -3.85
CA GLY A 353 -13.44 -20.56 -4.73
C GLY A 353 -14.08 -20.54 -6.13
N VAL A 354 -13.30 -20.25 -7.14
CA VAL A 354 -13.80 -20.14 -8.53
C VAL A 354 -14.16 -21.52 -9.06
N LEU A 355 -15.45 -21.71 -9.42
CA LEU A 355 -15.95 -22.90 -10.08
C LEU A 355 -15.83 -22.74 -11.61
N VAL A 356 -15.29 -23.76 -12.29
CA VAL A 356 -15.03 -23.72 -13.73
C VAL A 356 -15.88 -24.78 -14.43
N GLY A 357 -16.59 -24.38 -15.49
CA GLY A 357 -17.40 -25.27 -16.30
C GLY A 357 -18.82 -25.50 -15.75
N GLU A 358 -19.66 -26.14 -16.56
CA GLU A 358 -21.08 -26.39 -16.23
C GLU A 358 -21.28 -27.36 -15.07
N TYR A 359 -20.35 -28.28 -14.88
CA TYR A 359 -20.37 -29.26 -13.81
C TYR A 359 -19.46 -28.89 -12.64
N GLY A 360 -18.84 -27.72 -12.64
CA GLY A 360 -17.91 -27.30 -11.58
C GLY A 360 -18.51 -27.32 -10.17
N SER A 361 -19.81 -26.94 -10.04
CA SER A 361 -20.52 -27.02 -8.75
C SER A 361 -20.74 -28.47 -8.31
N VAL A 362 -21.03 -29.38 -9.26
CA VAL A 362 -21.20 -30.81 -8.99
C VAL A 362 -19.91 -31.42 -8.50
N GLU A 363 -18.81 -31.20 -9.20
CA GLU A 363 -17.48 -31.71 -8.85
C GLU A 363 -17.01 -31.21 -7.48
N ALA A 364 -17.19 -29.91 -7.20
CA ALA A 364 -16.87 -29.33 -5.92
C ALA A 364 -17.67 -29.97 -4.78
N GLN A 365 -18.98 -30.19 -4.97
CA GLN A 365 -19.84 -30.80 -3.97
C GLN A 365 -19.51 -32.29 -3.75
N GLU A 366 -19.18 -33.03 -4.80
CA GLU A 366 -18.72 -34.44 -4.68
C GLU A 366 -17.40 -34.54 -3.89
N ALA A 367 -16.45 -33.63 -4.17
CA ALA A 367 -15.18 -33.58 -3.44
C ALA A 367 -15.39 -33.35 -1.93
N ARG A 368 -16.23 -32.36 -1.57
CA ARG A 368 -16.56 -32.05 -0.17
C ARG A 368 -17.26 -33.18 0.53
N LYS A 369 -18.29 -33.75 -0.12
CA LYS A 369 -18.98 -34.95 0.39
C LYS A 369 -17.99 -36.07 0.71
N THR A 370 -17.06 -36.36 -0.19
CA THR A 370 -16.04 -37.39 -0.01
C THR A 370 -15.16 -37.10 1.22
N LEU A 371 -14.73 -35.86 1.41
CA LEU A 371 -13.89 -35.49 2.55
C LEU A 371 -14.63 -35.59 3.89
N VAL A 372 -15.91 -35.18 3.94
CA VAL A 372 -16.70 -35.27 5.18
C VAL A 372 -17.17 -36.70 5.45
N ALA A 373 -17.38 -37.51 4.43
CA ALA A 373 -17.73 -38.94 4.60
C ALA A 373 -16.64 -39.74 5.36
N GLU A 374 -15.36 -39.30 5.31
CA GLU A 374 -14.29 -39.89 6.13
C GLU A 374 -14.59 -39.77 7.64
N TRP A 375 -15.41 -38.79 8.07
CA TRP A 375 -15.78 -38.55 9.47
C TRP A 375 -16.91 -39.49 9.97
N GLU A 376 -17.61 -40.24 9.09
CA GLU A 376 -18.64 -41.18 9.47
C GLU A 376 -18.07 -42.35 10.31
N SER A 377 -16.77 -42.63 10.24
CA SER A 377 -16.06 -43.62 11.03
C SER A 377 -15.32 -43.03 12.25
N ASP A 378 -15.58 -41.76 12.61
CA ASP A 378 -14.92 -41.10 13.74
C ASP A 378 -15.25 -41.74 15.09
N GLU A 379 -14.33 -41.67 16.04
CA GLU A 379 -14.56 -42.19 17.41
C GLU A 379 -15.62 -41.35 18.17
N ASN A 380 -15.70 -40.05 17.86
CA ASN A 380 -16.64 -39.12 18.48
C ASN A 380 -18.04 -39.24 17.84
N GLU A 381 -19.06 -39.46 18.64
CA GLU A 381 -20.45 -39.65 18.19
C GLU A 381 -21.02 -38.37 17.54
N ALA A 382 -20.72 -37.19 18.07
CA ALA A 382 -21.19 -35.91 17.50
C ALA A 382 -20.60 -35.69 16.10
N VAL A 383 -19.33 -36.04 15.89
CA VAL A 383 -18.67 -35.93 14.58
C VAL A 383 -19.30 -36.91 13.56
N ARG A 384 -19.59 -38.15 13.97
CA ARG A 384 -20.31 -39.12 13.10
C ARG A 384 -21.70 -38.62 12.71
N ALA A 385 -22.46 -38.12 13.70
CA ALA A 385 -23.82 -37.65 13.48
C ALA A 385 -23.84 -36.42 12.53
N PHE A 386 -22.90 -35.48 12.70
CA PHE A 386 -22.72 -34.37 11.82
C PHE A 386 -22.38 -34.82 10.38
N ALA A 387 -21.42 -35.75 10.23
CA ALA A 387 -21.01 -36.26 8.92
C ALA A 387 -22.17 -36.93 8.19
N ALA A 388 -22.93 -37.81 8.86
CA ALA A 388 -24.10 -38.47 8.28
C ALA A 388 -25.16 -37.46 7.80
N SER A 389 -25.43 -36.42 8.61
CA SER A 389 -26.33 -35.32 8.23
C SER A 389 -25.85 -34.53 7.02
N PHE A 390 -24.56 -34.15 7.00
CA PHE A 390 -23.93 -33.43 5.90
C PHE A 390 -23.96 -34.24 4.61
N VAL A 391 -23.53 -35.50 4.63
CA VAL A 391 -23.53 -36.39 3.47
C VAL A 391 -24.94 -36.54 2.88
N LYS A 392 -25.96 -36.72 3.71
CA LYS A 392 -27.35 -36.79 3.26
C LYS A 392 -27.81 -35.48 2.61
N SER A 393 -27.45 -34.32 3.17
CA SER A 393 -27.75 -33.03 2.59
C SER A 393 -27.03 -32.82 1.27
N ALA A 394 -25.75 -33.17 1.19
CA ALA A 394 -24.94 -33.08 0.00
C ALA A 394 -25.49 -33.96 -1.14
N ASP A 395 -26.02 -35.17 -0.87
CA ASP A 395 -26.65 -36.02 -1.89
C ASP A 395 -27.88 -35.34 -2.53
N ASN A 396 -28.71 -34.67 -1.72
CA ASN A 396 -29.86 -33.94 -2.21
C ASN A 396 -29.44 -32.74 -3.09
N GLN A 397 -28.40 -32.01 -2.67
CA GLN A 397 -27.86 -30.88 -3.43
C GLN A 397 -27.23 -31.35 -4.75
N LEU A 398 -26.42 -32.42 -4.72
CA LEU A 398 -25.83 -33.00 -5.92
C LEU A 398 -26.87 -33.40 -6.96
N ALA A 399 -28.00 -34.01 -6.53
CA ALA A 399 -29.08 -34.36 -7.43
C ALA A 399 -29.72 -33.14 -8.11
N MET A 400 -29.82 -32.02 -7.39
CA MET A 400 -30.33 -30.76 -7.95
C MET A 400 -29.32 -30.11 -8.90
N GLU A 401 -28.05 -29.99 -8.50
CA GLU A 401 -27.01 -29.36 -9.31
C GLU A 401 -26.73 -30.14 -10.61
N ARG A 402 -26.73 -31.47 -10.58
CA ARG A 402 -26.61 -32.28 -11.81
C ARG A 402 -27.74 -31.98 -12.78
N ARG A 403 -29.02 -31.96 -12.32
CA ARG A 403 -30.16 -31.60 -13.17
C ARG A 403 -30.03 -30.21 -13.78
N ARG A 404 -29.51 -29.26 -13.00
CA ARG A 404 -29.28 -27.88 -13.45
C ARG A 404 -28.19 -27.82 -14.52
N ALA A 405 -27.06 -28.50 -14.30
CA ALA A 405 -25.95 -28.59 -15.24
C ALA A 405 -26.38 -29.26 -16.55
N ASP A 406 -27.09 -30.40 -16.48
CA ASP A 406 -27.60 -31.13 -17.63
C ASP A 406 -28.55 -30.23 -18.48
N ARG A 407 -29.43 -29.48 -17.80
CA ARG A 407 -30.34 -28.55 -18.48
C ARG A 407 -29.59 -27.38 -19.13
N SER A 408 -28.58 -26.83 -18.46
CA SER A 408 -27.72 -25.74 -18.98
C SER A 408 -27.00 -26.21 -20.26
N VAL A 409 -26.37 -27.39 -20.19
CA VAL A 409 -25.68 -27.99 -21.35
C VAL A 409 -26.65 -28.25 -22.51
N ALA A 410 -27.86 -28.76 -22.23
CA ALA A 410 -28.85 -29.02 -23.26
C ALA A 410 -29.32 -27.72 -23.95
N LEU A 411 -29.55 -26.63 -23.18
CA LEU A 411 -29.93 -25.34 -23.74
C LEU A 411 -28.83 -24.74 -24.61
N ARG A 412 -27.58 -24.79 -24.17
CA ARG A 412 -26.43 -24.30 -24.97
C ARG A 412 -26.25 -25.07 -26.28
N LYS A 413 -26.50 -26.38 -26.29
CA LYS A 413 -26.48 -27.15 -27.55
C LYS A 413 -27.54 -26.68 -28.54
N ILE A 414 -28.74 -26.34 -28.08
CA ILE A 414 -29.78 -25.79 -28.92
C ILE A 414 -29.36 -24.43 -29.50
N ASP A 415 -28.74 -23.58 -28.71
CA ASP A 415 -28.25 -22.26 -29.15
C ASP A 415 -27.11 -22.36 -30.18
N TYR A 416 -26.30 -23.45 -30.15
CA TYR A 416 -25.19 -23.68 -31.10
C TYR A 416 -25.67 -24.32 -32.42
N ASP A 417 -26.76 -25.07 -32.39
CA ASP A 417 -27.30 -25.79 -33.57
C ASP A 417 -28.34 -24.95 -34.36
N GLY A 418 -28.70 -23.76 -33.87
CA GLY A 418 -29.61 -22.80 -34.50
C GLY A 418 -28.91 -21.60 -35.11
#